data_b8f53b6a8274852f5eca970259efce8a
#
_entry.id   b8f53b6a8274852f5eca970259efce8a
#
_cell.length_a   1.000
_cell.length_b   1.000
_cell.length_c   1.000
_cell.angle_alpha   90.00
_cell.angle_beta   90.00
_cell.angle_gamma   90.00
#
_symmetry.space_group_name_H-M   'P 1'
#
loop_
_entity.id
_entity.type
_entity.pdbx_description
1 polymer ?
#
loop_
_entity_poly.entity_id
_entity_poly.type
_entity_poly.pdbx_seq_one_letter_code
_entity_poly.pdbx_strand_id
1 'polypeptide(L)' 'MEYELNDIVEMKKQHPCGTNRWQITRMGADIKIKCLKCDSNIMMPRREFNKKIKKIVEKNS' A
#
# COMPACT_ATOMS: atom_id res chain seq x y z
N MET A 1 12.85 -1.91 -4.01
CA MET A 1 11.54 -2.50 -4.34
C MET A 1 10.73 -1.46 -5.12
N GLU A 2 10.36 -1.79 -6.32
CA GLU A 2 9.62 -0.89 -7.19
C GLU A 2 8.15 -1.29 -7.22
N TYR A 3 7.29 -0.34 -6.87
CA TYR A 3 5.84 -0.49 -6.89
C TYR A 3 5.25 0.52 -7.85
N GLU A 4 4.04 0.23 -8.33
CA GLU A 4 3.35 1.08 -9.29
C GLU A 4 1.89 1.25 -8.90
N LEU A 5 1.21 2.14 -9.61
CA LEU A 5 -0.22 2.38 -9.38
C LEU A 5 -1.00 1.07 -9.55
N ASN A 6 -1.95 0.84 -8.67
CA ASN A 6 -2.81 -0.35 -8.65
C ASN A 6 -2.11 -1.65 -8.23
N ASP A 7 -0.84 -1.60 -7.88
CA ASP A 7 -0.18 -2.78 -7.33
C ASP A 7 -0.76 -3.13 -5.96
N ILE A 8 -0.80 -4.42 -5.65
CA ILE A 8 -1.22 -4.90 -4.35
C ILE A 8 0.03 -5.16 -3.53
N VAL A 9 0.09 -4.56 -2.35
CA VAL A 9 1.28 -4.65 -1.49
C VAL A 9 0.89 -5.08 -0.08
N GLU A 10 1.88 -5.60 0.65
CA GLU A 10 1.77 -5.86 2.08
C GLU A 10 2.63 -4.86 2.82
N MET A 11 2.12 -4.40 3.95
CA MET A 11 2.86 -3.49 4.83
C MET A 11 3.49 -4.29 5.96
N LYS A 12 4.54 -3.74 6.57
CA LYS A 12 5.22 -4.42 7.68
C LYS A 12 4.32 -4.55 8.90
N LYS A 13 3.42 -3.58 9.10
CA LYS A 13 2.48 -3.61 10.21
C LYS A 13 1.11 -4.02 9.69
N GLN A 14 0.53 -5.06 10.31
CA GLN A 14 -0.77 -5.56 9.89
C GLN A 14 -1.87 -4.58 10.27
N HIS A 15 -2.84 -4.42 9.35
CA HIS A 15 -4.00 -3.58 9.60
C HIS A 15 -4.95 -4.22 10.61
N PRO A 16 -5.60 -3.43 11.48
CA PRO A 16 -6.51 -3.97 12.50
C PRO A 16 -7.66 -4.81 11.97
N CYS A 17 -8.08 -4.61 10.72
CA CYS A 17 -9.20 -5.39 10.16
C CYS A 17 -8.80 -6.81 9.77
N GLY A 18 -7.55 -7.20 9.99
CA GLY A 18 -7.12 -8.58 9.81
C GLY A 18 -6.54 -8.90 8.44
N THR A 19 -6.50 -7.96 7.53
CA THR A 19 -5.87 -8.16 6.24
C THR A 19 -4.66 -7.25 6.10
N ASN A 20 -3.70 -7.67 5.28
CA ASN A 20 -2.52 -6.87 5.02
C ASN A 20 -2.36 -6.62 3.52
N ARG A 21 -3.46 -6.66 2.78
CA ARG A 21 -3.44 -6.40 1.35
C ARG A 21 -3.94 -5.00 1.08
N TRP A 22 -3.08 -4.21 0.45
CA TRP A 22 -3.35 -2.82 0.15
C TRP A 22 -3.15 -2.56 -1.33
N GLN A 23 -4.05 -1.81 -1.92
CA GLN A 23 -3.92 -1.38 -3.31
C GLN A 23 -3.41 0.05 -3.35
N ILE A 24 -2.39 0.31 -4.15
CA ILE A 24 -1.89 1.67 -4.34
C ILE A 24 -2.87 2.39 -5.25
N THR A 25 -3.52 3.42 -4.72
CA THR A 25 -4.52 4.18 -5.47
C THR A 25 -4.00 5.53 -5.96
N ARG A 26 -2.88 5.98 -5.43
CA ARG A 26 -2.28 7.24 -5.87
C ARG A 26 -0.78 7.18 -5.69
N MET A 27 -0.07 7.65 -6.71
CA MET A 27 1.38 7.79 -6.66
C MET A 27 1.77 9.20 -7.06
N GLY A 28 2.46 9.88 -6.17
CA GLY A 28 2.95 11.22 -6.38
C GLY A 28 3.98 11.51 -5.32
N ALA A 29 4.02 12.75 -4.83
CA ALA A 29 4.85 13.08 -3.67
C ALA A 29 4.41 12.25 -2.46
N ASP A 30 3.10 11.97 -2.37
CA ASP A 30 2.54 11.10 -1.35
C ASP A 30 1.99 9.84 -2.02
N ILE A 31 1.99 8.74 -1.25
CA ILE A 31 1.43 7.47 -1.70
C ILE A 31 0.13 7.24 -0.96
N LYS A 32 -0.94 6.97 -1.70
CA LYS A 32 -2.23 6.64 -1.10
C LYS A 32 -2.52 5.17 -1.35
N ILE A 33 -2.93 4.48 -0.30
CA ILE A 33 -3.24 3.05 -0.37
C ILE A 33 -4.62 2.81 0.23
N LYS A 34 -5.26 1.75 -0.27
CA LYS A 34 -6.61 1.39 0.16
C LYS A 34 -6.60 -0.06 0.62
N CYS A 35 -7.15 -0.30 1.82
CA CYS A 35 -7.32 -1.66 2.32
C CYS A 35 -8.35 -2.40 1.48
N LEU A 36 -8.01 -3.60 1.02
CA LEU A 36 -8.91 -4.36 0.15
C LEU A 36 -10.06 -5.02 0.89
N LYS A 37 -10.03 -5.02 2.22
CA LYS A 37 -11.08 -5.64 3.00
C LYS A 37 -12.10 -4.62 3.52
N CYS A 38 -11.63 -3.54 4.12
CA CYS A 38 -12.52 -2.58 4.76
C CYS A 38 -12.57 -1.23 4.03
N ASP A 39 -11.89 -1.11 2.91
CA ASP A 39 -11.85 0.10 2.08
C ASP A 39 -11.27 1.34 2.79
N SER A 40 -10.55 1.13 3.88
CA SER A 40 -9.88 2.23 4.57
C SER A 40 -8.76 2.79 3.69
N ASN A 41 -8.68 4.11 3.61
CA ASN A 41 -7.64 4.79 2.84
C ASN A 41 -6.62 5.39 3.79
N ILE A 42 -5.35 5.22 3.45
CA ILE A 42 -4.25 5.82 4.19
C ILE A 42 -3.34 6.51 3.19
N MET A 43 -2.91 7.73 3.53
CA MET A 43 -1.96 8.46 2.71
C MET A 43 -0.73 8.80 3.55
N MET A 44 0.44 8.66 2.96
CA MET A 44 1.69 8.96 3.65
C MET A 44 2.72 9.43 2.65
N PRO A 45 3.73 10.19 3.10
CA PRO A 45 4.83 10.57 2.22
C PRO A 45 5.53 9.35 1.66
N ARG A 46 6.02 9.45 0.42
CA ARG A 46 6.70 8.35 -0.25
C ARG A 46 7.84 7.77 0.61
N ARG A 47 8.60 8.63 1.28
CA ARG A 47 9.68 8.20 2.15
C ARG A 47 9.19 7.27 3.25
N GLU A 48 8.06 7.62 3.86
CA GLU A 48 7.49 6.82 4.93
C GLU A 48 6.92 5.50 4.38
N PHE A 49 6.28 5.56 3.22
CA PHE A 49 5.77 4.36 2.57
C PHE A 49 6.90 3.38 2.28
N ASN A 50 8.03 3.88 1.77
CA ASN A 50 9.18 3.04 1.47
C ASN A 50 9.72 2.31 2.70
N LYS A 51 9.56 2.91 3.87
CA LYS A 51 10.00 2.28 5.12
C LYS A 51 9.00 1.25 5.62
N LYS A 52 7.73 1.43 5.30
CA LYS A 52 6.65 0.60 5.86
C LYS A 52 6.22 -0.54 4.95
N ILE A 53 6.56 -0.48 3.68
CA ILE A 53 6.20 -1.55 2.74
C ILE A 53 7.03 -2.80 3.01
N LYS A 54 6.35 -3.94 3.03
CA LYS A 54 7.01 -5.23 3.23
C LYS A 54 7.36 -5.88 1.90
N LYS A 55 6.36 -6.01 1.02
CA LYS A 55 6.59 -6.62 -0.29
C LYS A 55 5.42 -6.29 -1.23
N ILE A 56 5.64 -6.48 -2.52
CA ILE A 56 4.59 -6.39 -3.52
C ILE A 56 4.02 -7.79 -3.70
N VAL A 57 2.71 -7.92 -3.49
CA VAL A 57 2.02 -9.20 -3.60
C VAL A 57 1.61 -9.47 -5.03
N GLU A 58 1.03 -8.47 -5.70
CA GLU A 58 0.61 -8.58 -7.09
C GLU A 58 0.95 -7.29 -7.82
N LYS A 59 1.52 -7.44 -9.00
CA LYS A 59 1.73 -6.30 -9.88
C LYS A 59 0.59 -6.23 -10.88
N ASN A 60 -0.05 -5.07 -10.94
CA ASN A 60 -1.21 -4.85 -11.78
C ASN A 60 -0.88 -3.89 -12.92
N SER A 61 0.24 -4.10 -13.55
CA SER A 61 0.66 -3.26 -14.67
C SER A 61 0.79 -4.06 -15.95
#